data_85601635e03671e734ac2696b035b44d
#
_entry.id   85601635e03671e734ac2696b035b44d
#
_cell.length_a   1.000
_cell.length_b   1.000
_cell.length_c   1.000
_cell.angle_alpha   90.00
_cell.angle_beta   90.00
_cell.angle_gamma   90.00
#
_symmetry.space_group_name_H-M   'P 1'
#
loop_
_entity.id
_entity.type
_entity.pdbx_description
1 polymer ?
#
loop_
_entity_poly.entity_id
_entity_poly.type
_entity_poly.pdbx_seq_one_letter_code
_entity_poly.pdbx_strand_id
1 'polypeptide(L)'
;IVESENSYEILKWDIINISSIENTTHTCCEDKCNNKAKYQKNNYYYCLKHSKKQPFLIPNKELKKSFINKQKNDVLKDIAKKYGIGIEESFKKPQIVETINNYISCNCFNTLTECNSTQIDLITIGKILKDKLDTIFNSMFFEMVIIENQISPIANRMKTIQGMVSQYFIMRDNCAHIEFISSMNKLKEYNVSNTKLNYSDRKKLGINICLEILNDNDKDFFIKHKKKDDLADSFLQGLWYIKNKLIKI
;
A
#
# COMPACT_ATOMS: atom_id res chain seq x y z
N ILE A 1 21.50 6.57 6.92
CA ILE A 1 22.16 7.23 8.09
C ILE A 1 23.65 7.06 7.88
N VAL A 2 24.42 8.10 8.06
CA VAL A 2 25.88 8.11 8.08
C VAL A 2 26.31 8.45 9.50
N GLU A 3 27.30 7.75 10.01
CA GLU A 3 27.89 8.04 11.33
C GLU A 3 29.04 9.03 11.18
N SER A 4 29.10 10.01 12.07
CA SER A 4 30.26 10.85 12.28
C SER A 4 30.65 10.80 13.77
N GLU A 5 31.85 11.22 14.15
CA GLU A 5 32.33 11.16 15.53
C GLU A 5 31.29 11.71 16.53
N ASN A 6 30.56 10.82 17.21
CA ASN A 6 29.47 11.08 18.17
C ASN A 6 28.16 11.70 17.61
N SER A 7 27.93 11.69 16.29
CA SER A 7 26.69 12.17 15.69
C SER A 7 26.24 11.28 14.53
N TYR A 8 25.02 11.43 14.08
CA TYR A 8 24.50 10.78 12.88
C TYR A 8 23.92 11.84 11.94
N GLU A 9 23.94 11.53 10.65
CA GLU A 9 23.28 12.33 9.62
C GLU A 9 22.28 11.46 8.86
N ILE A 10 21.08 11.98 8.65
CA ILE A 10 20.04 11.33 7.83
C ILE A 10 20.11 11.91 6.42
N LEU A 11 20.75 11.20 5.50
CA LEU A 11 20.86 11.63 4.11
C LEU A 11 19.53 11.54 3.38
N LYS A 12 18.74 10.51 3.67
CA LYS A 12 17.40 10.29 3.08
C LYS A 12 16.51 9.49 4.02
N TRP A 13 15.27 9.95 4.16
CA TRP A 13 14.30 9.33 5.04
C TRP A 13 12.90 9.47 4.44
N ASP A 14 12.29 8.39 4.04
CA ASP A 14 10.98 8.43 3.37
C ASP A 14 10.32 7.05 3.35
N ILE A 15 9.05 7.02 2.95
CA ILE A 15 8.26 5.82 2.73
C ILE A 15 8.09 5.56 1.25
N ILE A 16 8.58 4.41 0.81
CA ILE A 16 8.47 3.98 -0.57
C ILE A 16 7.15 3.25 -0.78
N ASN A 17 6.23 3.86 -1.52
CA ASN A 17 4.99 3.18 -1.90
C ASN A 17 5.23 2.24 -3.08
N ILE A 18 5.32 0.94 -2.82
CA ILE A 18 5.49 -0.13 -3.82
C ILE A 18 4.16 -0.70 -4.35
N SER A 19 3.03 -0.20 -3.88
CA SER A 19 1.70 -0.62 -4.35
C SER A 19 1.11 0.32 -5.42
N SER A 20 1.74 1.42 -5.71
CA SER A 20 1.33 2.31 -6.78
C SER A 20 1.86 1.80 -8.14
N ILE A 21 1.10 0.93 -8.79
CA ILE A 21 0.83 1.18 -10.21
C ILE A 21 0.37 2.63 -10.21
N GLU A 22 0.92 3.51 -11.04
CA GLU A 22 0.46 4.89 -11.12
C GLU A 22 -1.07 4.89 -11.04
N ASN A 23 -1.59 5.01 -9.82
CA ASN A 23 -2.98 5.28 -9.62
C ASN A 23 -3.09 6.71 -10.14
N THR A 24 -3.42 6.84 -11.42
CA THR A 24 -3.98 8.07 -11.94
C THR A 24 -5.19 8.31 -11.04
N THR A 25 -4.98 9.10 -9.98
CA THR A 25 -6.07 9.52 -9.11
C THR A 25 -6.89 10.46 -9.97
N HIS A 26 -7.82 9.86 -10.72
CA HIS A 26 -8.73 10.64 -11.55
C HIS A 26 -9.53 11.58 -10.67
N THR A 27 -9.49 12.84 -10.98
CA THR A 27 -10.37 13.85 -10.42
C THR A 27 -11.71 13.81 -11.15
N CYS A 28 -12.75 14.27 -10.50
CA CYS A 28 -14.08 14.40 -11.11
C CYS A 28 -14.00 15.36 -12.33
N CYS A 29 -14.61 14.96 -13.43
CA CYS A 29 -14.61 15.73 -14.68
C CYS A 29 -15.58 16.92 -14.68
N GLU A 30 -16.42 17.07 -13.66
CA GLU A 30 -17.34 18.20 -13.54
C GLU A 30 -16.59 19.49 -13.22
N ASP A 31 -17.01 20.57 -13.84
CA ASP A 31 -16.39 21.89 -13.67
C ASP A 31 -16.25 22.30 -12.22
N LYS A 32 -15.05 22.80 -11.86
CA LYS A 32 -14.70 23.26 -10.49
C LYS A 32 -14.78 22.17 -9.41
N CYS A 33 -14.78 20.88 -9.78
CA CYS A 33 -14.82 19.79 -8.85
C CYS A 33 -13.45 19.12 -8.70
N ASN A 34 -12.78 19.35 -7.58
CA ASN A 34 -11.48 18.74 -7.24
C ASN A 34 -11.62 17.42 -6.45
N ASN A 35 -12.82 16.86 -6.34
CA ASN A 35 -13.04 15.63 -5.60
C ASN A 35 -12.48 14.43 -6.38
N LYS A 36 -11.90 13.47 -5.64
CA LYS A 36 -11.45 12.19 -6.20
C LYS A 36 -12.61 11.46 -6.84
N ALA A 37 -12.42 10.99 -8.08
CA ALA A 37 -13.40 10.18 -8.78
C ALA A 37 -13.52 8.79 -8.12
N LYS A 38 -14.75 8.27 -8.08
CA LYS A 38 -15.08 6.93 -7.60
C LYS A 38 -15.68 6.04 -8.68
N TYR A 39 -16.13 6.66 -9.76
CA TYR A 39 -16.86 6.00 -10.84
C TYR A 39 -16.35 6.48 -12.19
N GLN A 40 -16.39 5.59 -13.18
CA GLN A 40 -16.04 5.88 -14.57
C GLN A 40 -17.16 5.40 -15.49
N LYS A 41 -17.44 6.19 -16.54
CA LYS A 41 -18.28 5.80 -17.65
C LYS A 41 -17.85 6.54 -18.91
N ASN A 42 -17.72 5.83 -20.04
CA ASN A 42 -17.40 6.41 -21.35
C ASN A 42 -16.18 7.39 -21.31
N ASN A 43 -15.10 6.98 -20.61
CA ASN A 43 -13.89 7.77 -20.37
C ASN A 43 -14.05 9.03 -19.50
N TYR A 44 -15.23 9.26 -18.92
CA TYR A 44 -15.46 10.32 -17.95
C TYR A 44 -15.38 9.77 -16.52
N TYR A 45 -14.87 10.58 -15.61
CA TYR A 45 -14.61 10.23 -14.22
C TYR A 45 -15.47 11.08 -13.28
N TYR A 46 -16.19 10.45 -12.36
CA TYR A 46 -17.15 11.12 -11.50
C TYR A 46 -16.92 10.81 -10.01
N CYS A 47 -16.99 11.83 -9.16
CA CYS A 47 -17.08 11.63 -7.72
C CYS A 47 -18.49 11.14 -7.34
N LEU A 48 -18.66 10.66 -6.10
CA LEU A 48 -19.97 10.15 -5.62
C LEU A 48 -21.11 11.18 -5.75
N LYS A 49 -20.81 12.49 -5.57
CA LYS A 49 -21.84 13.54 -5.67
C LYS A 49 -22.31 13.71 -7.12
N HIS A 50 -21.38 13.74 -8.06
CA HIS A 50 -21.69 14.01 -9.46
C HIS A 50 -22.13 12.78 -10.23
N SER A 51 -21.74 11.56 -9.81
CA SER A 51 -22.28 10.34 -10.40
C SER A 51 -23.78 10.18 -10.19
N LYS A 52 -24.33 10.69 -9.06
CA LYS A 52 -25.78 10.69 -8.81
C LYS A 52 -26.60 11.59 -9.73
N LYS A 53 -25.95 12.52 -10.45
CA LYS A 53 -26.59 13.44 -11.40
C LYS A 53 -26.58 12.90 -12.83
N GLN A 54 -25.88 11.80 -13.07
CA GLN A 54 -25.77 11.19 -14.39
C GLN A 54 -26.87 10.13 -14.61
N PRO A 55 -27.19 9.81 -15.87
CA PRO A 55 -28.23 8.83 -16.21
C PRO A 55 -27.84 7.37 -15.94
N PHE A 56 -26.66 7.12 -15.40
CA PHE A 56 -26.14 5.79 -15.16
C PHE A 56 -26.36 5.33 -13.70
N LEU A 57 -26.63 4.04 -13.55
CA LEU A 57 -26.83 3.42 -12.24
C LEU A 57 -25.49 3.27 -11.50
N ILE A 58 -25.49 3.64 -10.23
CA ILE A 58 -24.38 3.29 -9.33
C ILE A 58 -24.52 1.82 -8.98
N PRO A 59 -23.53 0.95 -9.32
CA PRO A 59 -23.64 -0.48 -9.10
C PRO A 59 -23.70 -0.82 -7.61
N ASN A 60 -24.77 -1.46 -7.21
CA ASN A 60 -24.92 -2.10 -5.90
C ASN A 60 -24.36 -3.54 -5.93
N LYS A 61 -24.54 -4.29 -4.85
CA LYS A 61 -24.06 -5.67 -4.76
C LYS A 61 -24.64 -6.57 -5.86
N GLU A 62 -25.91 -6.40 -6.21
CA GLU A 62 -26.65 -7.22 -7.19
C GLU A 62 -26.21 -6.95 -8.64
N LEU A 63 -25.70 -5.72 -8.91
CA LEU A 63 -25.22 -5.31 -10.23
C LEU A 63 -23.71 -5.46 -10.41
N LYS A 64 -23.06 -6.29 -9.58
CA LYS A 64 -21.65 -6.64 -9.78
C LYS A 64 -21.53 -7.93 -10.60
N LYS A 65 -20.73 -7.92 -11.66
CA LYS A 65 -20.46 -9.13 -12.49
C LYS A 65 -20.03 -10.33 -11.64
N SER A 66 -19.21 -10.11 -10.61
CA SER A 66 -18.76 -11.17 -9.69
C SER A 66 -19.89 -11.78 -8.84
N PHE A 67 -20.97 -11.05 -8.60
CA PHE A 67 -22.17 -11.54 -7.94
C PHE A 67 -23.04 -12.31 -8.92
N ILE A 68 -23.37 -11.70 -10.07
CA ILE A 68 -24.22 -12.30 -11.12
C ILE A 68 -23.73 -13.69 -11.54
N ASN A 69 -22.43 -13.84 -11.79
CA ASN A 69 -21.86 -15.11 -12.26
C ASN A 69 -22.01 -16.28 -11.26
N LYS A 70 -22.26 -15.99 -9.99
CA LYS A 70 -22.40 -17.00 -8.91
C LYS A 70 -23.85 -17.36 -8.60
N GLN A 71 -24.85 -16.65 -9.16
CA GLN A 71 -26.24 -16.84 -8.79
C GLN A 71 -26.89 -18.03 -9.49
N LYS A 72 -27.99 -18.54 -8.89
CA LYS A 72 -28.90 -19.52 -9.50
C LYS A 72 -29.87 -18.83 -10.47
N ASN A 73 -30.49 -19.60 -11.36
CA ASN A 73 -31.40 -19.08 -12.40
C ASN A 73 -32.55 -18.23 -11.84
N ASP A 74 -33.17 -18.68 -10.75
CA ASP A 74 -34.31 -17.98 -10.16
C ASP A 74 -33.93 -16.57 -9.70
N VAL A 75 -32.78 -16.46 -9.00
CA VAL A 75 -32.22 -15.16 -8.54
C VAL A 75 -31.86 -14.26 -9.72
N LEU A 76 -31.34 -14.84 -10.81
CA LEU A 76 -31.02 -14.08 -12.02
C LEU A 76 -32.27 -13.52 -12.70
N LYS A 77 -33.35 -14.33 -12.76
CA LYS A 77 -34.64 -13.90 -13.29
C LYS A 77 -35.27 -12.80 -12.44
N ASP A 78 -35.19 -12.89 -11.11
CA ASP A 78 -35.68 -11.86 -10.20
C ASP A 78 -34.90 -10.53 -10.38
N ILE A 79 -33.58 -10.61 -10.53
CA ILE A 79 -32.74 -9.41 -10.81
C ILE A 79 -33.16 -8.82 -12.16
N ALA A 80 -33.29 -9.61 -13.18
CA ALA A 80 -33.73 -9.13 -14.50
C ALA A 80 -35.06 -8.42 -14.44
N LYS A 81 -36.07 -9.05 -13.78
CA LYS A 81 -37.40 -8.44 -13.57
C LYS A 81 -37.32 -7.12 -12.81
N LYS A 82 -36.49 -7.06 -11.74
CA LYS A 82 -36.30 -5.86 -10.92
C LYS A 82 -35.73 -4.67 -11.71
N TYR A 83 -34.83 -4.95 -12.65
CA TYR A 83 -34.15 -3.91 -13.45
C TYR A 83 -34.74 -3.75 -14.87
N GLY A 84 -35.85 -4.40 -15.18
CA GLY A 84 -36.49 -4.30 -16.50
C GLY A 84 -35.66 -4.87 -17.63
N ILE A 85 -34.83 -5.89 -17.35
CA ILE A 85 -33.98 -6.54 -18.35
C ILE A 85 -34.82 -7.64 -19.06
N GLY A 86 -35.00 -7.53 -20.36
CA GLY A 86 -35.73 -8.51 -21.16
C GLY A 86 -34.98 -9.85 -21.19
N ILE A 87 -35.63 -10.89 -20.70
CA ILE A 87 -35.16 -12.29 -20.75
C ILE A 87 -36.27 -13.15 -21.34
N GLU A 88 -35.92 -13.98 -22.31
CA GLU A 88 -36.83 -14.95 -22.84
C GLU A 88 -36.90 -16.19 -21.92
N GLU A 89 -38.09 -16.83 -21.84
CA GLU A 89 -38.26 -18.01 -21.00
C GLU A 89 -37.36 -19.19 -21.43
N SER A 90 -36.99 -19.24 -22.70
CA SER A 90 -36.12 -20.24 -23.33
C SER A 90 -34.64 -20.08 -22.91
N PHE A 91 -34.23 -18.94 -22.30
CA PHE A 91 -32.83 -18.66 -22.01
C PHE A 91 -32.25 -19.61 -20.95
N LYS A 92 -31.13 -20.22 -21.32
CA LYS A 92 -30.30 -20.99 -20.37
C LYS A 92 -29.48 -20.03 -19.51
N LYS A 93 -29.02 -20.50 -18.37
CA LYS A 93 -28.23 -19.69 -17.40
C LYS A 93 -27.12 -18.86 -18.05
N PRO A 94 -26.25 -19.35 -18.95
CA PRO A 94 -25.22 -18.55 -19.58
C PRO A 94 -25.79 -17.34 -20.34
N GLN A 95 -26.89 -17.49 -21.06
CA GLN A 95 -27.53 -16.43 -21.82
C GLN A 95 -28.13 -15.36 -20.89
N ILE A 96 -28.77 -15.79 -19.78
CA ILE A 96 -29.30 -14.86 -18.77
C ILE A 96 -28.15 -14.04 -18.16
N VAL A 97 -27.04 -14.69 -17.78
CA VAL A 97 -25.87 -14.05 -17.23
C VAL A 97 -25.27 -13.05 -18.22
N GLU A 98 -25.14 -13.41 -19.48
CA GLU A 98 -24.61 -12.54 -20.53
C GLU A 98 -25.52 -11.32 -20.74
N THR A 99 -26.84 -11.50 -20.83
CA THR A 99 -27.81 -10.40 -20.99
C THR A 99 -27.73 -9.43 -19.83
N ILE A 100 -27.68 -9.92 -18.58
CA ILE A 100 -27.54 -9.06 -17.40
C ILE A 100 -26.18 -8.35 -17.40
N ASN A 101 -25.09 -9.04 -17.74
CA ASN A 101 -23.75 -8.42 -17.81
C ASN A 101 -23.66 -7.34 -18.90
N ASN A 102 -24.33 -7.52 -20.03
CA ASN A 102 -24.44 -6.51 -21.10
C ASN A 102 -25.22 -5.30 -20.61
N TYR A 103 -26.37 -5.52 -19.93
CA TYR A 103 -27.11 -4.42 -19.31
C TYR A 103 -26.25 -3.65 -18.32
N ILE A 104 -25.53 -4.31 -17.42
CA ILE A 104 -24.62 -3.68 -16.46
C ILE A 104 -23.55 -2.86 -17.20
N SER A 105 -22.98 -3.42 -18.27
CA SER A 105 -21.94 -2.73 -19.04
C SER A 105 -22.45 -1.45 -19.72
N CYS A 106 -23.71 -1.44 -20.16
CA CYS A 106 -24.32 -0.29 -20.82
C CYS A 106 -24.86 0.76 -19.84
N ASN A 107 -25.52 0.31 -18.77
CA ASN A 107 -26.34 1.17 -17.91
C ASN A 107 -25.71 1.52 -16.55
N CYS A 108 -24.65 0.83 -16.15
CA CYS A 108 -24.01 1.09 -14.85
C CYS A 108 -22.66 1.77 -15.01
N PHE A 109 -22.28 2.50 -13.98
CA PHE A 109 -20.91 2.96 -13.82
C PHE A 109 -19.94 1.79 -13.57
N ASN A 110 -18.70 1.92 -14.02
CA ASN A 110 -17.59 1.15 -13.53
C ASN A 110 -17.10 1.78 -12.22
N THR A 111 -16.97 0.99 -11.17
CA THR A 111 -16.35 1.47 -9.93
C THR A 111 -14.84 1.55 -10.10
N LEU A 112 -14.27 2.70 -9.81
CA LEU A 112 -12.82 2.84 -9.65
C LEU A 112 -12.45 2.26 -8.29
N THR A 113 -12.05 1.01 -8.29
CA THR A 113 -11.50 0.37 -7.09
C THR A 113 -10.06 0.83 -6.93
N GLU A 114 -9.72 1.37 -5.77
CA GLU A 114 -8.32 1.45 -5.38
C GLU A 114 -7.78 0.02 -5.38
N CYS A 115 -6.74 -0.24 -6.15
CA CYS A 115 -6.05 -1.52 -6.06
C CYS A 115 -5.52 -1.67 -4.65
N ASN A 116 -6.12 -2.57 -3.87
CA ASN A 116 -5.55 -2.92 -2.59
C ASN A 116 -4.17 -3.53 -2.82
N SER A 117 -3.20 -3.09 -2.07
CA SER A 117 -1.82 -3.61 -2.14
C SER A 117 -1.75 -5.14 -2.07
N THR A 118 -2.75 -5.78 -1.45
CA THR A 118 -2.89 -7.24 -1.38
C THR A 118 -3.26 -7.90 -2.70
N GLN A 119 -3.79 -7.17 -3.68
CA GLN A 119 -4.23 -7.69 -4.98
C GLN A 119 -3.18 -7.55 -6.09
N ILE A 120 -2.16 -6.75 -5.87
CA ILE A 120 -1.06 -6.57 -6.83
C ILE A 120 -0.20 -7.84 -6.78
N ASP A 121 0.10 -8.43 -7.93
CA ASP A 121 0.97 -9.60 -7.99
C ASP A 121 2.42 -9.25 -7.59
N LEU A 122 3.15 -10.28 -7.13
CA LEU A 122 4.50 -10.08 -6.60
C LEU A 122 5.52 -9.69 -7.68
N ILE A 123 5.30 -10.08 -8.94
CA ILE A 123 6.19 -9.71 -10.04
C ILE A 123 6.09 -8.20 -10.30
N THR A 124 4.86 -7.68 -10.35
CA THR A 124 4.60 -6.24 -10.48
C THR A 124 5.20 -5.45 -9.31
N ILE A 125 5.04 -5.94 -8.07
CA ILE A 125 5.70 -5.33 -6.91
C ILE A 125 7.22 -5.32 -7.07
N GLY A 126 7.83 -6.43 -7.50
CA GLY A 126 9.27 -6.52 -7.69
C GLY A 126 9.79 -5.52 -8.73
N LYS A 127 9.07 -5.33 -9.84
CA LYS A 127 9.41 -4.31 -10.86
C LYS A 127 9.34 -2.90 -10.29
N ILE A 128 8.22 -2.55 -9.64
CA ILE A 128 8.03 -1.24 -9.01
C ILE A 128 9.10 -0.97 -7.94
N LEU A 129 9.41 -1.99 -7.12
CA LEU A 129 10.44 -1.90 -6.09
C LEU A 129 11.79 -1.57 -6.72
N LYS A 130 12.21 -2.33 -7.74
CA LYS A 130 13.46 -2.12 -8.46
C LYS A 130 13.54 -0.68 -9.01
N ASP A 131 12.54 -0.25 -9.77
CA ASP A 131 12.54 1.07 -10.43
C ASP A 131 12.61 2.21 -9.40
N LYS A 132 11.90 2.08 -8.29
CA LYS A 132 11.93 3.07 -7.21
C LYS A 132 13.25 3.09 -6.47
N LEU A 133 13.81 1.92 -6.15
CA LEU A 133 15.11 1.84 -5.48
C LEU A 133 16.23 2.34 -6.39
N ASP A 134 16.19 2.05 -7.69
CA ASP A 134 17.13 2.61 -8.66
C ASP A 134 17.08 4.13 -8.69
N THR A 135 15.86 4.70 -8.73
CA THR A 135 15.67 6.16 -8.72
C THR A 135 16.19 6.81 -7.43
N ILE A 136 15.93 6.16 -6.28
CA ILE A 136 16.27 6.70 -4.97
C ILE A 136 17.77 6.61 -4.69
N PHE A 137 18.39 5.51 -5.07
CA PHE A 137 19.75 5.15 -4.66
C PHE A 137 20.78 5.19 -5.80
N ASN A 138 20.45 5.77 -6.94
CA ASN A 138 21.23 5.74 -8.18
C ASN A 138 22.74 5.99 -7.99
N SER A 139 23.10 6.95 -7.14
CA SER A 139 24.51 7.32 -6.89
C SER A 139 24.97 7.05 -5.46
N MET A 140 24.21 6.31 -4.66
CA MET A 140 24.56 6.04 -3.26
C MET A 140 25.31 4.72 -3.13
N PHE A 141 26.34 4.69 -2.32
CA PHE A 141 27.06 3.49 -1.89
C PHE A 141 26.65 3.13 -0.48
N PHE A 142 26.56 1.84 -0.19
CA PHE A 142 26.18 1.35 1.13
C PHE A 142 27.24 0.39 1.65
N GLU A 143 27.77 0.66 2.82
CA GLU A 143 28.61 -0.28 3.55
C GLU A 143 27.78 -1.36 4.22
N MET A 144 26.57 -0.99 4.66
CA MET A 144 25.66 -1.85 5.38
C MET A 144 24.22 -1.61 4.94
N VAL A 145 23.46 -2.68 4.74
CA VAL A 145 22.00 -2.66 4.57
C VAL A 145 21.35 -3.52 5.65
N ILE A 146 20.58 -2.90 6.50
CA ILE A 146 19.78 -3.61 7.50
C ILE A 146 18.33 -3.67 7.08
N ILE A 147 17.72 -4.84 7.21
CA ILE A 147 16.34 -5.10 6.82
C ILE A 147 15.60 -5.74 7.98
N GLU A 148 14.41 -5.25 8.31
CA GLU A 148 13.60 -5.86 9.37
C GLU A 148 13.22 -7.30 9.01
N ASN A 149 13.52 -8.24 9.91
CA ASN A 149 13.21 -9.65 9.69
C ASN A 149 11.71 -9.93 9.90
N GLN A 150 11.05 -10.45 8.88
CA GLN A 150 9.65 -10.84 8.90
C GLN A 150 9.50 -12.30 9.38
N ILE A 151 9.12 -12.50 10.65
CA ILE A 151 9.15 -13.79 11.32
C ILE A 151 7.83 -14.57 11.17
N SER A 152 6.70 -13.90 10.95
CA SER A 152 5.38 -14.54 11.00
C SER A 152 5.12 -15.48 9.81
N PRO A 153 4.62 -16.71 10.04
CA PRO A 153 4.15 -17.60 8.97
C PRO A 153 3.01 -17.00 8.13
N ILE A 154 2.24 -16.07 8.71
CA ILE A 154 1.12 -15.39 8.05
C ILE A 154 1.62 -14.27 7.12
N ALA A 155 2.85 -13.82 7.30
CA ALA A 155 3.44 -12.72 6.54
C ALA A 155 4.19 -13.17 5.26
N ASN A 156 3.79 -14.25 4.62
CA ASN A 156 4.48 -14.79 3.44
C ASN A 156 4.75 -13.73 2.36
N ARG A 157 3.79 -12.85 2.12
CA ARG A 157 3.95 -11.74 1.16
C ARG A 157 5.03 -10.74 1.59
N MET A 158 5.05 -10.35 2.87
CA MET A 158 6.08 -9.45 3.41
C MET A 158 7.46 -10.11 3.43
N LYS A 159 7.50 -11.41 3.70
CA LYS A 159 8.75 -12.19 3.63
C LYS A 159 9.31 -12.28 2.21
N THR A 160 8.45 -12.40 1.21
CA THR A 160 8.85 -12.35 -0.21
C THR A 160 9.38 -10.96 -0.57
N ILE A 161 8.71 -9.89 -0.14
CA ILE A 161 9.17 -8.51 -0.36
C ILE A 161 10.51 -8.27 0.34
N GLN A 162 10.71 -8.76 1.57
CA GLN A 162 12.00 -8.75 2.27
C GLN A 162 13.10 -9.41 1.43
N GLY A 163 12.82 -10.59 0.86
CA GLY A 163 13.73 -11.28 -0.04
C GLY A 163 14.03 -10.49 -1.31
N MET A 164 13.04 -9.83 -1.91
CA MET A 164 13.23 -8.97 -3.09
C MET A 164 14.13 -7.76 -2.76
N VAL A 165 13.95 -7.14 -1.60
CA VAL A 165 14.79 -6.01 -1.16
C VAL A 165 16.23 -6.46 -0.96
N SER A 166 16.47 -7.57 -0.27
CA SER A 166 17.82 -8.10 -0.08
C SER A 166 18.47 -8.48 -1.40
N GLN A 167 17.74 -9.16 -2.30
CA GLN A 167 18.24 -9.55 -3.63
C GLN A 167 18.58 -8.32 -4.48
N TYR A 168 17.81 -7.25 -4.40
CA TYR A 168 18.12 -5.99 -5.09
C TYR A 168 19.52 -5.47 -4.69
N PHE A 169 19.81 -5.41 -3.39
CA PHE A 169 21.12 -4.93 -2.92
C PHE A 169 22.26 -5.91 -3.22
N ILE A 170 22.02 -7.22 -3.18
CA ILE A 170 23.01 -8.24 -3.61
C ILE A 170 23.41 -8.04 -5.08
N MET A 171 22.43 -7.76 -5.95
CA MET A 171 22.68 -7.59 -7.40
C MET A 171 23.23 -6.22 -7.76
N ARG A 172 23.23 -5.28 -6.87
CA ARG A 172 23.62 -3.90 -7.12
C ARG A 172 25.14 -3.66 -7.09
N ASP A 173 25.93 -4.62 -6.70
CA ASP A 173 27.42 -4.60 -6.63
C ASP A 173 28.04 -3.58 -5.63
N ASN A 174 27.23 -2.81 -4.91
CA ASN A 174 27.68 -1.70 -4.07
C ASN A 174 27.37 -1.90 -2.58
N CYS A 175 26.90 -3.07 -2.18
CA CYS A 175 26.59 -3.37 -0.80
C CYS A 175 27.64 -4.33 -0.23
N ALA A 176 28.38 -3.87 0.78
CA ALA A 176 29.38 -4.70 1.45
C ALA A 176 28.74 -5.78 2.32
N HIS A 177 27.65 -5.45 3.02
CA HIS A 177 27.02 -6.38 3.96
C HIS A 177 25.50 -6.15 4.09
N ILE A 178 24.73 -7.25 4.16
CA ILE A 178 23.26 -7.22 4.35
C ILE A 178 22.91 -8.04 5.57
N GLU A 179 22.19 -7.47 6.54
CA GLU A 179 21.76 -8.18 7.75
C GLU A 179 20.26 -8.07 7.97
N PHE A 180 19.61 -9.20 8.33
CA PHE A 180 18.24 -9.22 8.80
C PHE A 180 18.22 -9.03 10.32
N ILE A 181 17.54 -7.97 10.78
CA ILE A 181 17.49 -7.62 12.19
C ILE A 181 16.09 -7.73 12.77
N SER A 182 16.00 -8.02 14.07
CA SER A 182 14.72 -8.13 14.76
C SER A 182 14.08 -6.78 14.99
N SER A 183 12.77 -6.66 14.72
CA SER A 183 11.97 -5.47 15.05
C SER A 183 11.98 -5.09 16.52
N MET A 184 12.33 -6.03 17.41
CA MET A 184 12.42 -5.77 18.85
C MET A 184 13.63 -4.92 19.25
N ASN A 185 14.64 -4.83 18.40
CA ASN A 185 15.89 -4.14 18.74
C ASN A 185 15.71 -2.64 18.91
N LYS A 186 14.83 -2.01 18.14
CA LYS A 186 14.59 -0.56 18.09
C LYS A 186 14.24 0.09 19.45
N LEU A 187 13.67 -0.68 20.39
CA LEU A 187 13.26 -0.18 21.71
C LEU A 187 14.09 -0.73 22.88
N LYS A 188 15.09 -1.57 22.64
CA LYS A 188 15.86 -2.25 23.70
C LYS A 188 16.59 -1.30 24.65
N GLU A 189 17.08 -0.15 24.14
CA GLU A 189 17.86 0.80 24.94
C GLU A 189 17.01 1.75 25.78
N TYR A 190 15.71 1.80 25.52
CA TYR A 190 14.83 2.81 26.09
C TYR A 190 14.00 2.28 27.28
N ASN A 191 14.62 1.51 28.19
CA ASN A 191 14.04 1.05 29.45
C ASN A 191 12.50 0.92 29.42
N VAL A 192 11.99 0.21 28.44
CA VAL A 192 10.59 -0.12 28.38
C VAL A 192 10.35 -1.04 29.57
N SER A 193 9.96 -0.45 30.71
CA SER A 193 9.62 -1.16 31.93
C SER A 193 8.81 -2.40 31.58
N ASN A 194 9.01 -3.52 32.27
CA ASN A 194 8.48 -4.87 32.07
C ASN A 194 6.94 -4.99 31.90
N THR A 195 6.24 -3.89 31.68
CA THR A 195 4.83 -3.86 31.30
C THR A 195 4.68 -4.35 29.88
N LYS A 196 3.85 -5.38 29.67
CA LYS A 196 3.46 -5.88 28.36
C LYS A 196 2.70 -4.77 27.60
N LEU A 197 3.44 -3.85 26.95
CA LEU A 197 2.85 -2.84 26.11
C LEU A 197 2.10 -3.51 24.95
N ASN A 198 0.89 -3.06 24.69
CA ASN A 198 0.15 -3.47 23.52
C ASN A 198 0.80 -2.88 22.24
N TYR A 199 0.37 -3.34 21.06
CA TYR A 199 0.92 -2.91 19.78
C TYR A 199 0.82 -1.38 19.54
N SER A 200 -0.33 -0.79 19.90
CA SER A 200 -0.58 0.66 19.75
C SER A 200 0.36 1.50 20.62
N ASP A 201 0.59 1.06 21.86
CA ASP A 201 1.42 1.80 22.80
C ASP A 201 2.90 1.73 22.41
N ARG A 202 3.36 0.58 21.87
CA ARG A 202 4.72 0.47 21.30
C ARG A 202 4.93 1.44 20.15
N LYS A 203 3.95 1.60 19.25
CA LYS A 203 4.02 2.56 18.15
C LYS A 203 4.11 4.00 18.65
N LYS A 204 3.26 4.37 19.61
CA LYS A 204 3.32 5.71 20.23
C LYS A 204 4.65 5.98 20.91
N LEU A 205 5.15 5.01 21.65
CA LEU A 205 6.45 5.10 22.32
C LEU A 205 7.58 5.31 21.30
N GLY A 206 7.62 4.52 20.22
CA GLY A 206 8.61 4.70 19.15
C GLY A 206 8.57 6.10 18.53
N ILE A 207 7.38 6.65 18.29
CA ILE A 207 7.21 8.03 17.78
C ILE A 207 7.77 9.05 18.79
N ASN A 208 7.47 8.92 20.08
CA ASN A 208 7.92 9.86 21.11
C ASN A 208 9.45 9.82 21.27
N ILE A 209 10.03 8.63 21.35
CA ILE A 209 11.49 8.47 21.43
C ILE A 209 12.17 9.07 20.20
N CYS A 210 11.60 8.82 19.00
CA CYS A 210 12.12 9.40 17.77
C CYS A 210 12.12 10.94 17.83
N LEU A 211 11.04 11.56 18.31
CA LEU A 211 10.93 13.01 18.49
C LEU A 211 11.93 13.59 19.49
N GLU A 212 12.29 12.85 20.52
CA GLU A 212 13.28 13.28 21.53
C GLU A 212 14.71 13.30 20.97
N ILE A 213 15.03 12.36 20.08
CA ILE A 213 16.39 12.14 19.57
C ILE A 213 16.71 12.98 18.33
N LEU A 214 15.70 13.22 17.48
CA LEU A 214 15.89 13.94 16.22
C LEU A 214 16.39 15.38 16.41
N ASN A 215 17.26 15.82 15.51
CA ASN A 215 17.59 17.24 15.39
C ASN A 215 16.39 18.05 14.85
N ASP A 216 16.46 19.37 14.93
CA ASP A 216 15.31 20.23 14.61
C ASP A 216 14.87 20.12 13.13
N ASN A 217 15.81 19.98 12.20
CA ASN A 217 15.49 19.85 10.78
C ASN A 217 14.73 18.55 10.48
N ASP A 218 15.19 17.43 11.03
CA ASP A 218 14.57 16.14 10.87
C ASP A 218 13.23 16.03 11.61
N LYS A 219 13.09 16.72 12.77
CA LYS A 219 11.83 16.84 13.50
C LYS A 219 10.74 17.48 12.66
N ASP A 220 11.05 18.57 11.97
CA ASP A 220 10.09 19.27 11.13
C ASP A 220 9.55 18.40 10.00
N PHE A 221 10.41 17.63 9.35
CA PHE A 221 10.01 16.65 8.36
C PHE A 221 9.13 15.55 8.99
N PHE A 222 9.58 14.96 10.10
CA PHE A 222 8.89 13.87 10.78
C PHE A 222 7.49 14.25 11.26
N ILE A 223 7.32 15.43 11.86
CA ILE A 223 6.03 15.92 12.37
C ILE A 223 5.01 16.08 11.24
N LYS A 224 5.42 16.53 10.07
CA LYS A 224 4.57 16.74 8.90
C LYS A 224 4.19 15.44 8.19
N HIS A 225 4.93 14.36 8.40
CA HIS A 225 4.72 13.10 7.70
C HIS A 225 3.51 12.31 8.25
N LYS A 226 2.71 11.68 7.36
CA LYS A 226 1.49 10.94 7.75
C LYS A 226 1.80 9.59 8.41
N LYS A 227 2.91 8.95 8.05
CA LYS A 227 3.34 7.61 8.49
C LYS A 227 4.52 7.69 9.45
N LYS A 228 4.30 8.40 10.58
CA LYS A 228 5.34 8.62 11.59
C LYS A 228 5.85 7.33 12.24
N ASP A 229 4.96 6.37 12.43
CA ASP A 229 5.29 5.07 13.00
C ASP A 229 6.30 4.28 12.15
N ASP A 230 6.09 4.23 10.84
CA ASP A 230 7.00 3.51 9.93
C ASP A 230 8.36 4.23 9.80
N LEU A 231 8.35 5.59 9.80
CA LEU A 231 9.58 6.38 9.83
C LEU A 231 10.37 6.18 11.13
N ALA A 232 9.69 6.24 12.29
CA ALA A 232 10.31 6.00 13.58
C ALA A 232 10.93 4.60 13.66
N ASP A 233 10.22 3.60 13.16
CA ASP A 233 10.71 2.22 13.15
C ASP A 233 12.02 2.07 12.38
N SER A 234 12.11 2.64 11.18
CA SER A 234 13.34 2.58 10.37
C SER A 234 14.50 3.35 10.99
N PHE A 235 14.24 4.54 11.54
CA PHE A 235 15.26 5.36 12.18
C PHE A 235 15.82 4.71 13.44
N LEU A 236 14.95 4.29 14.37
CA LEU A 236 15.36 3.68 15.62
C LEU A 236 16.09 2.34 15.43
N GLN A 237 15.73 1.57 14.41
CA GLN A 237 16.47 0.35 14.06
C GLN A 237 17.87 0.68 13.54
N GLY A 238 17.99 1.68 12.67
CA GLY A 238 19.28 2.14 12.16
C GLY A 238 20.19 2.64 13.28
N LEU A 239 19.65 3.49 14.15
CA LEU A 239 20.38 4.05 15.29
C LEU A 239 20.84 2.95 16.27
N TRP A 240 19.95 2.00 16.60
CA TRP A 240 20.31 0.87 17.43
C TRP A 240 21.46 0.04 16.82
N TYR A 241 21.41 -0.19 15.49
CA TYR A 241 22.44 -0.96 14.81
C TYR A 241 23.80 -0.27 14.88
N ILE A 242 23.85 1.01 14.58
CA ILE A 242 25.08 1.81 14.67
C ILE A 242 25.68 1.70 16.06
N LYS A 243 24.91 1.99 17.10
CA LYS A 243 25.39 1.96 18.49
C LYS A 243 25.85 0.61 18.99
N ASN A 244 25.22 -0.48 18.56
CA ASN A 244 25.44 -1.78 19.17
C ASN A 244 26.29 -2.74 18.34
N LYS A 245 26.43 -2.47 17.05
CA LYS A 245 27.14 -3.35 16.12
C LYS A 245 28.35 -2.71 15.47
N LEU A 246 28.27 -1.43 15.10
CA LEU A 246 29.37 -0.74 14.43
C LEU A 246 30.37 -0.14 15.45
N ILE A 247 29.92 0.46 16.54
CA ILE A 247 30.80 1.09 17.53
C ILE A 247 31.57 0.05 18.40
N LYS A 248 31.25 -1.24 18.30
CA LYS A 248 31.91 -2.31 19.06
C LYS A 248 33.08 -2.99 18.31
N ILE A 249 33.42 -2.48 17.14
CA ILE A 249 34.58 -2.90 16.38
C ILE A 249 35.69 -1.87 16.51
#